data_8fba2d52423460a8f87fe07b3998edbf
#
_entry.id   8fba2d52423460a8f87fe07b3998edbf
#
_cell.length_a   1.000
_cell.length_b   1.000
_cell.length_c   1.000
_cell.angle_alpha   90.00
_cell.angle_beta   90.00
_cell.angle_gamma   90.00
#
_symmetry.space_group_name_H-M   'P 1'
#
loop_
_entity.id
_entity.type
_entity.pdbx_description
1 polymer ?
#
loop_
_entity_poly.entity_id
_entity_poly.type
_entity_poly.pdbx_seq_one_letter_code
_entity_poly.pdbx_strand_id
1 'polypeptide(L)'
;MNIDIGSKIKTLRLSKSMTQEQLAKALHVSAQAVSKWENGSSLPDIQLLPALSVTLGTSIDSLFSLTDESRFTRIDNMLWDKRFLTQQEFDEEEHFLQEKCREEETRPRATLLLAELYCKRAREYNDLASPLARQALALNPDCKEAHNAIFDAEHGAYLDWNATNHYRTIDFYKNFLATHPDDHSAYLWFLDLLIADRRCAEAREVLDKMHRLKPTYNDDFYLGCILLQEGHTDDALAQWEVMCAKYPDTWEVYVMRASELAKLGHYDEAIADYEKTMTLMPPPRFVDPAEAIAQICEIRGDYETAITYYEKVIAIEKADWHETQGEAIDAPQRSIARLREKLASR
;
A
#
# COMPACT_ATOMS: atom_id res chain seq x y z
N MET A 1 -3.69 -3.04 22.39
CA MET A 1 -3.20 -4.41 22.07
C MET A 1 -4.22 -5.39 22.62
N ASN A 2 -5.05 -5.96 21.75
CA ASN A 2 -6.05 -6.95 22.16
C ASN A 2 -5.38 -8.33 22.07
N ILE A 3 -4.87 -8.83 23.19
CA ILE A 3 -4.33 -10.20 23.26
C ILE A 3 -5.56 -11.12 23.33
N ASP A 4 -5.84 -11.84 22.26
CA ASP A 4 -6.95 -12.79 22.20
C ASP A 4 -6.52 -14.16 22.76
N ILE A 5 -6.26 -14.18 24.07
CA ILE A 5 -5.98 -15.43 24.82
C ILE A 5 -7.15 -16.41 24.70
N GLY A 6 -8.38 -15.91 24.52
CA GLY A 6 -9.58 -16.74 24.41
C GLY A 6 -9.58 -17.62 23.17
N SER A 7 -9.32 -17.06 22.01
CA SER A 7 -9.19 -17.83 20.76
C SER A 7 -8.06 -18.84 20.83
N LYS A 8 -6.94 -18.49 21.46
CA LYS A 8 -5.81 -19.42 21.66
C LYS A 8 -6.18 -20.60 22.55
N ILE A 9 -6.85 -20.33 23.69
CA ILE A 9 -7.37 -21.38 24.58
C ILE A 9 -8.30 -22.31 23.81
N LYS A 10 -9.25 -21.76 23.02
CA LYS A 10 -10.19 -22.53 22.19
C LYS A 10 -9.46 -23.42 21.18
N THR A 11 -8.50 -22.87 20.45
CA THR A 11 -7.73 -23.62 19.45
C THR A 11 -6.96 -24.78 20.10
N LEU A 12 -6.23 -24.51 21.17
CA LEU A 12 -5.47 -25.54 21.90
C LEU A 12 -6.39 -26.61 22.52
N ARG A 13 -7.54 -26.21 23.07
CA ARG A 13 -8.52 -27.18 23.58
C ARG A 13 -9.05 -28.09 22.49
N LEU A 14 -9.42 -27.54 21.32
CA LEU A 14 -9.93 -28.29 20.20
C LEU A 14 -8.87 -29.23 19.62
N SER A 15 -7.61 -28.81 19.52
CA SER A 15 -6.51 -29.67 19.07
C SER A 15 -6.30 -30.90 19.96
N LYS A 16 -6.68 -30.80 21.24
CA LYS A 16 -6.68 -31.92 22.20
C LYS A 16 -8.02 -32.66 22.25
N SER A 17 -8.97 -32.36 21.38
CA SER A 17 -10.30 -32.97 21.36
C SER A 17 -11.05 -32.85 22.70
N MET A 18 -10.79 -31.77 23.47
CA MET A 18 -11.45 -31.54 24.77
C MET A 18 -12.73 -30.73 24.58
N THR A 19 -13.78 -31.02 25.40
CA THR A 19 -14.94 -30.14 25.53
C THR A 19 -14.64 -28.99 26.50
N GLN A 20 -15.48 -27.93 26.49
CA GLN A 20 -15.37 -26.83 27.47
C GLN A 20 -15.54 -27.34 28.91
N GLU A 21 -16.43 -28.33 29.14
CA GLU A 21 -16.61 -28.95 30.45
C GLU A 21 -15.38 -29.75 30.91
N GLN A 22 -14.71 -30.44 29.98
CA GLN A 22 -13.49 -31.19 30.30
C GLN A 22 -12.33 -30.26 30.71
N LEU A 23 -12.16 -29.15 29.97
CA LEU A 23 -11.17 -28.13 30.32
C LEU A 23 -11.52 -27.47 31.66
N ALA A 24 -12.79 -27.09 31.87
CA ALA A 24 -13.27 -26.50 33.08
C ALA A 24 -13.03 -27.42 34.32
N LYS A 25 -13.29 -28.71 34.20
CA LYS A 25 -13.04 -29.71 35.22
C LYS A 25 -11.55 -29.82 35.54
N ALA A 26 -10.68 -29.80 34.55
CA ALA A 26 -9.23 -29.88 34.72
C ALA A 26 -8.67 -28.64 35.45
N LEU A 27 -9.30 -27.49 35.26
CA LEU A 27 -8.91 -26.21 35.87
C LEU A 27 -9.67 -25.86 37.17
N HIS A 28 -10.60 -26.70 37.59
CA HIS A 28 -11.49 -26.46 38.75
C HIS A 28 -12.30 -25.15 38.62
N VAL A 29 -12.79 -24.86 37.43
CA VAL A 29 -13.67 -23.72 37.11
C VAL A 29 -15.00 -24.16 36.51
N SER A 30 -15.93 -23.24 36.28
CA SER A 30 -17.18 -23.55 35.60
C SER A 30 -17.00 -23.61 34.07
N ALA A 31 -17.78 -24.40 33.38
CA ALA A 31 -17.82 -24.42 31.91
C ALA A 31 -18.21 -23.06 31.34
N GLN A 32 -19.03 -22.29 32.07
CA GLN A 32 -19.38 -20.91 31.70
C GLN A 32 -18.17 -19.96 31.74
N ALA A 33 -17.22 -20.17 32.65
CA ALA A 33 -15.99 -19.37 32.70
C ALA A 33 -15.14 -19.65 31.46
N VAL A 34 -14.93 -20.92 31.12
CA VAL A 34 -14.20 -21.30 29.90
C VAL A 34 -14.88 -20.72 28.64
N SER A 35 -16.21 -20.80 28.56
CA SER A 35 -16.97 -20.22 27.43
C SER A 35 -16.78 -18.71 27.35
N LYS A 36 -16.78 -17.98 28.49
CA LYS A 36 -16.53 -16.54 28.53
C LYS A 36 -15.11 -16.17 28.09
N TRP A 37 -14.12 -16.98 28.44
CA TRP A 37 -12.74 -16.78 27.99
C TRP A 37 -12.64 -16.95 26.47
N GLU A 38 -13.20 -18.06 25.95
CA GLU A 38 -13.12 -18.41 24.54
C GLU A 38 -13.88 -17.44 23.61
N ASN A 39 -14.87 -16.71 24.13
CA ASN A 39 -15.59 -15.69 23.36
C ASN A 39 -15.16 -14.25 23.66
N GLY A 40 -14.07 -14.10 24.45
CA GLY A 40 -13.47 -12.78 24.77
C GLY A 40 -14.27 -11.96 25.80
N SER A 41 -15.36 -12.50 26.39
CA SER A 41 -16.18 -11.77 27.36
C SER A 41 -15.49 -11.57 28.74
N SER A 42 -14.49 -12.39 29.05
CA SER A 42 -13.60 -12.24 30.20
C SER A 42 -12.26 -12.92 29.98
N LEU A 43 -11.25 -12.52 30.73
CA LEU A 43 -9.94 -13.18 30.72
C LEU A 43 -9.85 -14.22 31.85
N PRO A 44 -9.01 -15.27 31.70
CA PRO A 44 -8.65 -16.15 32.80
C PRO A 44 -7.93 -15.37 33.91
N ASP A 45 -8.12 -15.78 35.17
CA ASP A 45 -7.30 -15.28 36.28
C ASP A 45 -5.83 -15.66 36.06
N ILE A 46 -4.92 -14.73 36.36
CA ILE A 46 -3.49 -14.93 36.19
C ILE A 46 -2.99 -16.17 36.95
N GLN A 47 -3.63 -16.50 38.07
CA GLN A 47 -3.31 -17.67 38.90
C GLN A 47 -3.63 -19.00 38.19
N LEU A 48 -4.52 -18.99 37.20
CA LEU A 48 -4.86 -20.17 36.40
C LEU A 48 -3.91 -20.42 35.19
N LEU A 49 -3.06 -19.45 34.84
CA LEU A 49 -2.17 -19.56 33.68
C LEU A 49 -1.21 -20.76 33.76
N PRO A 50 -0.59 -21.08 34.91
CA PRO A 50 0.23 -22.30 35.01
C PRO A 50 -0.57 -23.58 34.78
N ALA A 51 -1.79 -23.67 35.33
CA ALA A 51 -2.67 -24.82 35.14
C ALA A 51 -3.18 -24.93 33.68
N LEU A 52 -3.51 -23.81 33.04
CA LEU A 52 -3.85 -23.74 31.63
C LEU A 52 -2.68 -24.22 30.76
N SER A 53 -1.48 -23.74 31.03
CA SER A 53 -0.25 -24.11 30.32
C SER A 53 -0.03 -25.64 30.37
N VAL A 54 -0.09 -26.23 31.54
CA VAL A 54 0.06 -27.68 31.74
C VAL A 54 -1.07 -28.47 31.05
N THR A 55 -2.33 -28.07 31.27
CA THR A 55 -3.51 -28.77 30.73
C THR A 55 -3.55 -28.71 29.21
N LEU A 56 -3.21 -27.56 28.63
CA LEU A 56 -3.19 -27.37 27.17
C LEU A 56 -1.86 -27.78 26.53
N GLY A 57 -0.83 -28.12 27.33
CA GLY A 57 0.47 -28.58 26.86
C GLY A 57 1.23 -27.51 26.06
N THR A 58 1.18 -26.28 26.54
CA THR A 58 1.79 -25.11 25.91
C THR A 58 2.53 -24.29 26.98
N SER A 59 3.42 -23.38 26.61
CA SER A 59 4.00 -22.42 27.56
C SER A 59 3.03 -21.29 27.87
N ILE A 60 3.24 -20.63 29.04
CA ILE A 60 2.46 -19.42 29.36
C ILE A 60 2.66 -18.34 28.30
N ASP A 61 3.89 -18.14 27.84
CA ASP A 61 4.20 -17.17 26.76
C ASP A 61 3.43 -17.50 25.47
N SER A 62 3.29 -18.78 25.15
CA SER A 62 2.50 -19.21 23.99
C SER A 62 1.01 -18.98 24.13
N LEU A 63 0.47 -18.92 25.38
CA LEU A 63 -0.94 -18.54 25.60
C LEU A 63 -1.18 -17.06 25.28
N PHE A 64 -0.17 -16.22 25.41
CA PHE A 64 -0.20 -14.80 25.08
C PHE A 64 0.33 -14.51 23.66
N SER A 65 0.83 -15.52 22.94
CA SER A 65 1.22 -15.34 21.55
C SER A 65 0.00 -14.93 20.72
N LEU A 66 0.20 -14.00 19.84
CA LEU A 66 -0.83 -13.63 18.87
C LEU A 66 -1.26 -14.87 18.09
N THR A 67 -2.55 -14.97 17.75
CA THR A 67 -3.00 -15.91 16.70
C THR A 67 -2.30 -15.54 15.39
N ASP A 68 -2.16 -16.50 14.48
CA ASP A 68 -1.56 -16.21 13.18
C ASP A 68 -2.26 -15.04 12.47
N GLU A 69 -3.58 -14.99 12.53
CA GLU A 69 -4.38 -13.88 11.94
C GLU A 69 -4.07 -12.54 12.62
N SER A 70 -3.99 -12.50 13.95
CA SER A 70 -3.61 -11.27 14.68
C SER A 70 -2.18 -10.85 14.37
N ARG A 71 -1.28 -11.81 14.13
CA ARG A 71 0.11 -11.51 13.75
C ARG A 71 0.19 -11.00 12.32
N PHE A 72 -0.55 -11.58 11.38
CA PHE A 72 -0.66 -11.07 10.02
C PHE A 72 -1.17 -9.62 10.00
N THR A 73 -2.24 -9.33 10.75
CA THR A 73 -2.77 -7.96 10.88
C THR A 73 -1.75 -7.01 11.50
N ARG A 74 -0.98 -7.46 12.50
CA ARG A 74 0.10 -6.64 13.08
C ARG A 74 1.21 -6.35 12.11
N ILE A 75 1.60 -7.33 11.29
CA ILE A 75 2.61 -7.15 10.22
C ILE A 75 2.09 -6.14 9.20
N ASP A 76 0.87 -6.31 8.74
CA ASP A 76 0.21 -5.41 7.81
C ASP A 76 0.28 -3.96 8.30
N ASN A 77 -0.22 -3.71 9.51
CA ASN A 77 -0.15 -2.38 10.13
C ASN A 77 1.29 -1.87 10.26
N MET A 78 2.22 -2.72 10.68
CA MET A 78 3.64 -2.34 10.85
C MET A 78 4.28 -1.90 9.52
N LEU A 79 3.94 -2.53 8.41
CA LEU A 79 4.45 -2.18 7.08
C LEU A 79 4.01 -0.78 6.64
N TRP A 80 2.83 -0.32 7.10
CA TRP A 80 2.30 1.01 6.82
C TRP A 80 2.73 2.06 7.84
N ASP A 81 2.66 1.73 9.14
CA ASP A 81 2.85 2.70 10.23
C ASP A 81 4.30 3.11 10.45
N LYS A 82 5.27 2.22 10.15
CA LYS A 82 6.68 2.47 10.40
C LYS A 82 7.40 2.96 9.17
N ARG A 83 8.19 4.02 9.33
CA ARG A 83 9.10 4.45 8.28
C ARG A 83 10.24 3.44 8.08
N PHE A 84 10.86 2.99 9.17
CA PHE A 84 11.96 2.02 9.16
C PHE A 84 11.67 0.89 10.14
N LEU A 85 11.93 -0.34 9.72
CA LEU A 85 11.94 -1.50 10.59
C LEU A 85 13.36 -1.70 11.16
N THR A 86 13.45 -2.07 12.43
CA THR A 86 14.71 -2.55 12.96
C THR A 86 15.09 -3.88 12.30
N GLN A 87 16.39 -4.25 12.36
CA GLN A 87 16.81 -5.53 11.82
C GLN A 87 16.13 -6.70 12.54
N GLN A 88 15.96 -6.60 13.86
CA GLN A 88 15.28 -7.61 14.64
C GLN A 88 13.81 -7.79 14.22
N GLU A 89 13.06 -6.71 14.05
CA GLU A 89 11.67 -6.78 13.59
C GLU A 89 11.56 -7.42 12.20
N PHE A 90 12.45 -7.05 11.30
CA PHE A 90 12.48 -7.64 9.96
C PHE A 90 12.75 -9.15 10.03
N ASP A 91 13.79 -9.58 10.74
CA ASP A 91 14.20 -10.99 10.84
C ASP A 91 13.12 -11.85 11.51
N GLU A 92 12.47 -11.33 12.56
CA GLU A 92 11.39 -12.04 13.27
C GLU A 92 10.16 -12.26 12.39
N GLU A 93 9.73 -11.23 11.63
CA GLU A 93 8.56 -11.35 10.78
C GLU A 93 8.87 -12.10 9.48
N GLU A 94 10.07 -11.95 8.92
CA GLU A 94 10.54 -12.75 7.79
C GLU A 94 10.49 -14.26 8.13
N HIS A 95 11.07 -14.64 9.28
CA HIS A 95 11.09 -16.04 9.72
C HIS A 95 9.66 -16.60 9.89
N PHE A 96 8.79 -15.86 10.58
CA PHE A 96 7.41 -16.24 10.77
C PHE A 96 6.67 -16.43 9.44
N LEU A 97 6.78 -15.46 8.52
CA LEU A 97 6.12 -15.53 7.22
C LEU A 97 6.65 -16.68 6.36
N GLN A 98 7.96 -16.95 6.39
CA GLN A 98 8.56 -18.10 5.69
C GLN A 98 8.05 -19.45 6.22
N GLU A 99 7.80 -19.58 7.53
CA GLU A 99 7.18 -20.76 8.10
C GLU A 99 5.72 -20.91 7.62
N LYS A 100 4.96 -19.83 7.67
CA LYS A 100 3.54 -19.81 7.26
C LYS A 100 3.33 -20.01 5.75
N CYS A 101 4.30 -19.70 4.92
CA CYS A 101 4.29 -20.03 3.49
C CYS A 101 4.28 -21.54 3.21
N ARG A 102 4.66 -22.39 4.19
CA ARG A 102 4.67 -23.84 4.06
C ARG A 102 3.33 -24.49 4.42
N GLU A 103 2.46 -23.79 5.12
CA GLU A 103 1.16 -24.25 5.55
C GLU A 103 0.10 -23.89 4.48
N GLU A 104 -0.69 -24.86 4.01
CA GLU A 104 -1.60 -24.67 2.89
C GLU A 104 -2.64 -23.56 3.14
N GLU A 105 -3.19 -23.49 4.36
CA GLU A 105 -4.23 -22.52 4.75
C GLU A 105 -3.72 -21.09 4.80
N THR A 106 -2.51 -20.87 5.32
CA THR A 106 -1.93 -19.53 5.53
C THR A 106 -1.06 -19.05 4.36
N ARG A 107 -0.66 -19.96 3.47
CA ARG A 107 0.27 -19.68 2.35
C ARG A 107 -0.07 -18.45 1.52
N PRO A 108 -1.32 -18.24 1.05
CA PRO A 108 -1.61 -17.09 0.17
C PRO A 108 -1.30 -15.76 0.85
N ARG A 109 -1.77 -15.58 2.09
CA ARG A 109 -1.57 -14.34 2.85
C ARG A 109 -0.11 -14.17 3.29
N ALA A 110 0.52 -15.23 3.77
CA ALA A 110 1.91 -15.21 4.18
C ALA A 110 2.85 -14.87 3.02
N THR A 111 2.59 -15.42 1.82
CA THR A 111 3.41 -15.13 0.63
C THR A 111 3.26 -13.66 0.20
N LEU A 112 2.05 -13.10 0.24
CA LEU A 112 1.82 -11.69 -0.05
C LEU A 112 2.57 -10.81 0.94
N LEU A 113 2.37 -10.99 2.24
CA LEU A 113 3.02 -10.18 3.29
C LEU A 113 4.55 -10.31 3.26
N LEU A 114 5.08 -11.49 2.91
CA LEU A 114 6.53 -11.67 2.73
C LEU A 114 7.07 -10.86 1.55
N ALA A 115 6.33 -10.81 0.44
CA ALA A 115 6.69 -9.97 -0.70
C ALA A 115 6.64 -8.47 -0.33
N GLU A 116 5.59 -8.04 0.38
CA GLU A 116 5.45 -6.67 0.86
C GLU A 116 6.54 -6.28 1.87
N LEU A 117 6.94 -7.19 2.77
CA LEU A 117 8.05 -7.01 3.70
C LEU A 117 9.37 -6.75 2.95
N TYR A 118 9.67 -7.53 1.90
CA TYR A 118 10.86 -7.30 1.07
C TYR A 118 10.79 -6.00 0.28
N CYS A 119 9.62 -5.65 -0.28
CA CYS A 119 9.43 -4.36 -0.94
C CYS A 119 9.61 -3.18 0.02
N LYS A 120 9.12 -3.32 1.26
CA LYS A 120 9.34 -2.33 2.33
C LYS A 120 10.82 -2.15 2.63
N ARG A 121 11.57 -3.23 2.83
CA ARG A 121 13.00 -3.19 3.09
C ARG A 121 13.79 -2.54 1.95
N ALA A 122 13.41 -2.82 0.70
CA ALA A 122 14.03 -2.19 -0.46
C ALA A 122 13.83 -0.66 -0.46
N ARG A 123 12.60 -0.18 -0.17
CA ARG A 123 12.33 1.26 -0.03
C ARG A 123 13.13 1.90 1.09
N GLU A 124 13.24 1.23 2.25
CA GLU A 124 14.03 1.71 3.39
C GLU A 124 15.51 1.89 3.03
N TYR A 125 16.09 0.95 2.29
CA TYR A 125 17.48 1.08 1.82
C TYR A 125 17.64 2.21 0.81
N ASN A 126 16.68 2.43 -0.06
CA ASN A 126 16.68 3.57 -0.97
C ASN A 126 16.63 4.91 -0.22
N ASP A 127 15.79 5.02 0.82
CA ASP A 127 15.71 6.19 1.70
C ASP A 127 17.02 6.48 2.45
N LEU A 128 17.80 5.43 2.76
CA LEU A 128 19.13 5.57 3.37
C LEU A 128 20.21 5.90 2.34
N ALA A 129 20.13 5.36 1.14
CA ALA A 129 21.11 5.52 0.09
C ALA A 129 21.13 6.95 -0.48
N SER A 130 19.96 7.56 -0.72
CA SER A 130 19.85 8.88 -1.35
C SER A 130 20.61 9.98 -0.61
N PRO A 131 20.46 10.20 0.72
CA PRO A 131 21.18 11.23 1.43
C PRO A 131 22.71 10.98 1.46
N LEU A 132 23.13 9.73 1.53
CA LEU A 132 24.55 9.37 1.47
C LEU A 132 25.17 9.68 0.10
N ALA A 133 24.44 9.36 -0.97
CA ALA A 133 24.88 9.68 -2.34
C ALA A 133 24.97 11.20 -2.57
N ARG A 134 24.00 11.98 -2.05
CA ARG A 134 24.06 13.45 -2.07
C ARG A 134 25.22 14.00 -1.27
N GLN A 135 25.54 13.40 -0.12
CA GLN A 135 26.73 13.78 0.66
C GLN A 135 28.02 13.45 -0.10
N ALA A 136 28.10 12.32 -0.79
CA ALA A 136 29.24 11.96 -1.64
C ALA A 136 29.45 13.00 -2.76
N LEU A 137 28.39 13.47 -3.41
CA LEU A 137 28.46 14.54 -4.40
C LEU A 137 28.92 15.88 -3.81
N ALA A 138 28.49 16.21 -2.59
CA ALA A 138 28.94 17.43 -1.92
C ALA A 138 30.43 17.38 -1.63
N LEU A 139 31.01 16.20 -1.38
CA LEU A 139 32.44 15.99 -1.16
C LEU A 139 33.25 15.88 -2.46
N ASN A 140 32.67 15.28 -3.49
CA ASN A 140 33.25 15.10 -4.82
C ASN A 140 32.17 15.28 -5.91
N PRO A 141 32.02 16.51 -6.46
CA PRO A 141 30.98 16.81 -7.44
C PRO A 141 31.09 16.03 -8.78
N ASP A 142 32.30 15.54 -9.11
CA ASP A 142 32.54 14.79 -10.34
C ASP A 142 32.31 13.26 -10.19
N CYS A 143 31.79 12.82 -9.05
CA CYS A 143 31.54 11.40 -8.77
C CYS A 143 30.33 10.87 -9.54
N LYS A 144 30.56 10.21 -10.68
CA LYS A 144 29.52 9.61 -11.52
C LYS A 144 28.72 8.54 -10.75
N GLU A 145 29.38 7.75 -9.95
CA GLU A 145 28.77 6.66 -9.16
C GLU A 145 27.76 7.20 -8.15
N ALA A 146 28.02 8.38 -7.58
CA ALA A 146 27.08 9.02 -6.66
C ALA A 146 25.81 9.53 -7.38
N HIS A 147 25.93 10.04 -8.62
CA HIS A 147 24.77 10.36 -9.45
C HIS A 147 23.95 9.09 -9.73
N ASN A 148 24.59 8.00 -10.12
CA ASN A 148 23.89 6.72 -10.35
C ASN A 148 23.16 6.25 -9.09
N ALA A 149 23.81 6.33 -7.91
CA ALA A 149 23.19 5.92 -6.66
C ALA A 149 21.96 6.77 -6.28
N ILE A 150 21.96 8.09 -6.60
CA ILE A 150 20.75 8.92 -6.43
C ILE A 150 19.64 8.46 -7.37
N PHE A 151 19.96 8.19 -8.65
CA PHE A 151 19.00 7.72 -9.64
C PHE A 151 18.39 6.38 -9.23
N ASP A 152 19.20 5.43 -8.76
CA ASP A 152 18.71 4.12 -8.28
C ASP A 152 17.80 4.28 -7.06
N ALA A 153 18.19 5.13 -6.10
CA ALA A 153 17.46 5.30 -4.84
C ALA A 153 16.15 6.10 -5.00
N GLU A 154 16.09 7.02 -5.96
CA GLU A 154 14.95 7.93 -6.14
C GLU A 154 14.12 7.59 -7.39
N HIS A 155 14.28 6.39 -7.95
CA HIS A 155 13.57 5.96 -9.18
C HIS A 155 13.72 6.97 -10.33
N GLY A 156 14.94 7.43 -10.54
CA GLY A 156 15.26 8.40 -11.59
C GLY A 156 14.99 7.87 -12.99
N ALA A 157 14.82 8.77 -13.94
CA ALA A 157 14.52 8.43 -15.31
C ALA A 157 15.79 8.00 -16.07
N TYR A 158 15.91 6.72 -16.40
CA TYR A 158 16.93 6.21 -17.31
C TYR A 158 16.48 6.36 -18.76
N LEU A 159 17.42 6.72 -19.66
CA LEU A 159 17.15 6.82 -21.10
C LEU A 159 17.42 5.51 -21.83
N ASP A 160 18.17 4.60 -21.23
CA ASP A 160 18.58 3.35 -21.85
C ASP A 160 17.39 2.38 -21.94
N TRP A 161 16.99 2.03 -23.16
CA TRP A 161 15.84 1.15 -23.40
C TRP A 161 15.93 -0.19 -22.67
N ASN A 162 17.12 -0.80 -22.58
CA ASN A 162 17.30 -2.07 -21.87
C ASN A 162 17.11 -1.97 -20.35
N ALA A 163 17.22 -0.75 -19.78
CA ALA A 163 16.98 -0.50 -18.35
C ALA A 163 15.52 -0.14 -18.04
N THR A 164 14.77 0.34 -19.05
CA THR A 164 13.44 0.92 -18.85
C THR A 164 12.29 0.09 -19.41
N ASN A 165 12.57 -0.92 -20.26
CA ASN A 165 11.49 -1.74 -20.81
C ASN A 165 10.98 -2.77 -19.79
N HIS A 166 9.72 -3.14 -19.94
CA HIS A 166 8.99 -4.02 -19.02
C HIS A 166 8.72 -5.42 -19.62
N TYR A 167 9.52 -5.87 -20.58
CA TYR A 167 9.22 -7.09 -21.34
C TYR A 167 8.94 -8.33 -20.49
N ARG A 168 9.64 -8.49 -19.33
CA ARG A 168 9.44 -9.64 -18.42
C ARG A 168 8.08 -9.59 -17.74
N THR A 169 7.68 -8.42 -17.26
CA THR A 169 6.40 -8.23 -16.59
C THR A 169 5.25 -8.29 -17.60
N ILE A 170 5.46 -7.78 -18.82
CA ILE A 170 4.54 -7.92 -19.95
C ILE A 170 4.31 -9.39 -20.28
N ASP A 171 5.40 -10.19 -20.39
CA ASP A 171 5.30 -11.63 -20.66
C ASP A 171 4.57 -12.37 -19.52
N PHE A 172 4.83 -11.99 -18.27
CA PHE A 172 4.10 -12.52 -17.13
C PHE A 172 2.58 -12.28 -17.26
N TYR A 173 2.12 -11.03 -17.47
CA TYR A 173 0.69 -10.74 -17.59
C TYR A 173 0.05 -11.36 -18.81
N LYS A 174 0.77 -11.47 -19.93
CA LYS A 174 0.31 -12.18 -21.10
C LYS A 174 0.01 -13.66 -20.81
N ASN A 175 0.91 -14.33 -20.10
CA ASN A 175 0.74 -15.72 -19.70
C ASN A 175 -0.33 -15.88 -18.59
N PHE A 176 -0.40 -14.96 -17.64
CA PHE A 176 -1.41 -14.93 -16.61
C PHE A 176 -2.82 -14.84 -17.19
N LEU A 177 -3.05 -13.88 -18.10
CA LEU A 177 -4.34 -13.69 -18.76
C LEU A 177 -4.71 -14.83 -19.73
N ALA A 178 -3.74 -15.62 -20.21
CA ALA A 178 -4.05 -16.83 -20.97
C ALA A 178 -4.75 -17.90 -20.11
N THR A 179 -4.49 -17.91 -18.80
CA THR A 179 -5.10 -18.84 -17.84
C THR A 179 -6.21 -18.21 -17.00
N HIS A 180 -6.27 -16.89 -16.93
CA HIS A 180 -7.26 -16.09 -16.19
C HIS A 180 -7.87 -15.00 -17.08
N PRO A 181 -8.56 -15.37 -18.19
CA PRO A 181 -9.01 -14.40 -19.18
C PRO A 181 -10.07 -13.42 -18.69
N ASP A 182 -10.74 -13.73 -17.58
CA ASP A 182 -11.82 -12.92 -16.99
C ASP A 182 -11.33 -11.99 -15.87
N ASP A 183 -10.03 -11.98 -15.56
CA ASP A 183 -9.46 -11.10 -14.54
C ASP A 183 -9.29 -9.66 -15.06
N HIS A 184 -10.33 -8.85 -14.85
CA HIS A 184 -10.35 -7.45 -15.28
C HIS A 184 -9.20 -6.62 -14.69
N SER A 185 -8.80 -6.88 -13.44
CA SER A 185 -7.71 -6.14 -12.80
C SER A 185 -6.37 -6.39 -13.49
N ALA A 186 -6.10 -7.63 -13.90
CA ALA A 186 -4.88 -7.98 -14.62
C ALA A 186 -4.76 -7.25 -15.95
N TYR A 187 -5.88 -6.95 -16.64
CA TYR A 187 -5.86 -6.14 -17.86
C TYR A 187 -5.39 -4.71 -17.60
N LEU A 188 -5.74 -4.09 -16.46
CA LEU A 188 -5.32 -2.74 -16.13
C LEU A 188 -3.79 -2.68 -15.99
N TRP A 189 -3.20 -3.55 -15.18
CA TRP A 189 -1.75 -3.63 -15.03
C TRP A 189 -1.03 -3.95 -16.33
N PHE A 190 -1.64 -4.78 -17.17
CA PHE A 190 -1.06 -5.11 -18.48
C PHE A 190 -1.09 -3.91 -19.44
N LEU A 191 -2.17 -3.13 -19.45
CA LEU A 191 -2.29 -1.91 -20.25
C LEU A 191 -1.27 -0.86 -19.82
N ASP A 192 -1.08 -0.64 -18.51
CA ASP A 192 -0.09 0.30 -17.97
C ASP A 192 1.31 -0.01 -18.52
N LEU A 193 1.71 -1.29 -18.51
CA LEU A 193 3.03 -1.71 -18.98
C LEU A 193 3.18 -1.56 -20.51
N LEU A 194 2.16 -1.92 -21.28
CA LEU A 194 2.18 -1.79 -22.73
C LEU A 194 2.25 -0.32 -23.17
N ILE A 195 1.52 0.55 -22.48
CA ILE A 195 1.52 1.99 -22.74
C ILE A 195 2.88 2.59 -22.35
N ALA A 196 3.44 2.23 -21.20
CA ALA A 196 4.75 2.68 -20.76
C ALA A 196 5.85 2.28 -21.76
N ASP A 197 5.79 1.08 -22.34
CA ASP A 197 6.71 0.59 -23.37
C ASP A 197 6.36 1.09 -24.78
N ARG A 198 5.37 1.96 -24.94
CA ARG A 198 4.88 2.49 -26.23
C ARG A 198 4.41 1.40 -27.21
N ARG A 199 3.94 0.29 -26.71
CA ARG A 199 3.38 -0.83 -27.48
C ARG A 199 1.89 -0.60 -27.75
N CYS A 200 1.56 0.55 -28.35
CA CYS A 200 0.18 1.05 -28.49
C CYS A 200 -0.73 0.10 -29.29
N ALA A 201 -0.21 -0.56 -30.32
CA ALA A 201 -1.00 -1.53 -31.10
C ALA A 201 -1.47 -2.71 -30.23
N GLU A 202 -0.59 -3.28 -29.42
CA GLU A 202 -0.92 -4.36 -28.51
C GLU A 202 -1.85 -3.87 -27.36
N ALA A 203 -1.61 -2.64 -26.87
CA ALA A 203 -2.49 -2.03 -25.88
C ALA A 203 -3.93 -1.89 -26.40
N ARG A 204 -4.13 -1.52 -27.65
CA ARG A 204 -5.47 -1.47 -28.28
C ARG A 204 -6.15 -2.84 -28.31
N GLU A 205 -5.42 -3.90 -28.68
CA GLU A 205 -5.97 -5.27 -28.69
C GLU A 205 -6.36 -5.74 -27.27
N VAL A 206 -5.56 -5.36 -26.27
CA VAL A 206 -5.81 -5.69 -24.86
C VAL A 206 -7.00 -4.90 -24.33
N LEU A 207 -7.11 -3.61 -24.67
CA LEU A 207 -8.23 -2.75 -24.34
C LEU A 207 -9.55 -3.28 -24.91
N ASP A 208 -9.55 -3.72 -26.17
CA ASP A 208 -10.72 -4.33 -26.83
C ASP A 208 -11.18 -5.61 -26.10
N LYS A 209 -10.24 -6.41 -25.60
CA LYS A 209 -10.57 -7.62 -24.82
C LYS A 209 -11.20 -7.24 -23.48
N MET A 210 -10.59 -6.29 -22.76
CA MET A 210 -11.09 -5.79 -21.48
C MET A 210 -12.50 -5.21 -21.63
N HIS A 211 -12.74 -4.38 -22.64
CA HIS A 211 -14.04 -3.81 -22.96
C HIS A 211 -15.14 -4.88 -23.16
N ARG A 212 -14.82 -5.97 -23.85
CA ARG A 212 -15.78 -7.07 -24.07
C ARG A 212 -16.17 -7.82 -22.80
N LEU A 213 -15.27 -7.82 -21.79
CA LEU A 213 -15.57 -8.42 -20.48
C LEU A 213 -16.56 -7.57 -19.70
N LYS A 214 -16.21 -6.29 -19.51
CA LYS A 214 -17.02 -5.34 -18.75
C LYS A 214 -16.67 -3.91 -19.13
N PRO A 215 -17.48 -3.22 -19.93
CA PRO A 215 -17.29 -1.79 -20.20
C PRO A 215 -17.32 -0.95 -18.92
N THR A 216 -16.31 -0.11 -18.74
CA THR A 216 -16.19 0.80 -17.60
C THR A 216 -15.56 2.12 -18.03
N TYR A 217 -15.42 3.09 -17.12
CA TYR A 217 -14.69 4.34 -17.36
C TYR A 217 -13.20 4.09 -17.70
N ASN A 218 -12.65 2.93 -17.30
CA ASN A 218 -11.27 2.58 -17.65
C ASN A 218 -11.06 2.46 -19.16
N ASP A 219 -12.08 2.06 -19.91
CA ASP A 219 -11.97 1.97 -21.38
C ASP A 219 -11.68 3.34 -21.99
N ASP A 220 -12.45 4.36 -21.57
CA ASP A 220 -12.27 5.74 -22.01
C ASP A 220 -10.92 6.31 -21.55
N PHE A 221 -10.50 5.99 -20.32
CA PHE A 221 -9.23 6.43 -19.76
C PHE A 221 -8.04 5.86 -20.55
N TYR A 222 -7.97 4.54 -20.71
CA TYR A 222 -6.85 3.89 -21.40
C TYR A 222 -6.83 4.22 -22.91
N LEU A 223 -7.97 4.46 -23.53
CA LEU A 223 -7.99 4.97 -24.89
C LEU A 223 -7.28 6.32 -24.99
N GLY A 224 -7.55 7.24 -24.05
CA GLY A 224 -6.85 8.52 -23.97
C GLY A 224 -5.34 8.35 -23.74
N CYS A 225 -4.92 7.45 -22.84
CA CYS A 225 -3.51 7.16 -22.60
C CYS A 225 -2.81 6.61 -23.85
N ILE A 226 -3.46 5.73 -24.60
CA ILE A 226 -2.93 5.20 -25.88
C ILE A 226 -2.78 6.32 -26.90
N LEU A 227 -3.80 7.17 -27.09
CA LEU A 227 -3.77 8.32 -27.98
C LEU A 227 -2.61 9.27 -27.63
N LEU A 228 -2.41 9.54 -26.34
CA LEU A 228 -1.30 10.36 -25.89
C LEU A 228 0.07 9.76 -26.28
N GLN A 229 0.25 8.46 -26.08
CA GLN A 229 1.51 7.78 -26.44
C GLN A 229 1.73 7.71 -27.98
N GLU A 230 0.67 7.75 -28.76
CA GLU A 230 0.73 7.85 -30.24
C GLU A 230 1.02 9.29 -30.72
N GLY A 231 1.03 10.27 -29.79
CA GLY A 231 1.30 11.68 -30.10
C GLY A 231 0.05 12.51 -30.44
N HIS A 232 -1.13 11.96 -30.23
CA HIS A 232 -2.44 12.60 -30.44
C HIS A 232 -2.93 13.28 -29.17
N THR A 233 -2.20 14.29 -28.69
CA THR A 233 -2.46 14.92 -27.37
C THR A 233 -3.85 15.55 -27.28
N ASP A 234 -4.27 16.27 -28.31
CA ASP A 234 -5.60 16.94 -28.31
C ASP A 234 -6.74 15.90 -28.29
N ASP A 235 -6.58 14.80 -29.02
CA ASP A 235 -7.55 13.71 -29.02
C ASP A 235 -7.60 12.99 -27.67
N ALA A 236 -6.46 12.82 -26.99
CA ALA A 236 -6.38 12.26 -25.65
C ALA A 236 -7.12 13.13 -24.63
N LEU A 237 -6.87 14.44 -24.64
CA LEU A 237 -7.56 15.41 -23.78
C LEU A 237 -9.08 15.38 -24.01
N ALA A 238 -9.51 15.41 -25.28
CA ALA A 238 -10.92 15.31 -25.65
C ALA A 238 -11.56 13.99 -25.17
N GLN A 239 -10.82 12.86 -25.27
CA GLN A 239 -11.30 11.56 -24.81
C GLN A 239 -11.52 11.55 -23.27
N TRP A 240 -10.62 12.15 -22.49
CA TRP A 240 -10.81 12.27 -21.03
C TRP A 240 -11.93 13.24 -20.65
N GLU A 241 -12.18 14.29 -21.44
CA GLU A 241 -13.37 15.14 -21.24
C GLU A 241 -14.66 14.36 -21.46
N VAL A 242 -14.73 13.53 -22.53
CA VAL A 242 -15.85 12.62 -22.77
C VAL A 242 -16.04 11.65 -21.62
N MET A 243 -14.96 11.07 -21.08
CA MET A 243 -15.00 10.20 -19.90
C MET A 243 -15.65 10.91 -18.70
N CYS A 244 -15.17 12.10 -18.35
CA CYS A 244 -15.70 12.85 -17.22
C CYS A 244 -17.17 13.29 -17.43
N ALA A 245 -17.56 13.62 -18.65
CA ALA A 245 -18.95 13.95 -18.99
C ALA A 245 -19.89 12.74 -18.90
N LYS A 246 -19.40 11.54 -19.23
CA LYS A 246 -20.13 10.28 -19.15
C LYS A 246 -20.28 9.76 -17.71
N TYR A 247 -19.33 10.08 -16.83
CA TYR A 247 -19.28 9.63 -15.44
C TYR A 247 -19.13 10.81 -14.44
N PRO A 248 -20.05 11.79 -14.42
CA PRO A 248 -19.86 13.06 -13.71
C PRO A 248 -19.80 12.94 -12.19
N ASP A 249 -20.34 11.87 -11.62
CA ASP A 249 -20.41 11.63 -10.17
C ASP A 249 -19.40 10.56 -9.70
N THR A 250 -18.52 10.09 -10.59
CA THR A 250 -17.51 9.08 -10.34
C THR A 250 -16.17 9.77 -10.03
N TRP A 251 -15.73 9.76 -8.79
CA TRP A 251 -14.51 10.47 -8.37
C TRP A 251 -13.25 9.93 -9.06
N GLU A 252 -13.21 8.65 -9.38
CA GLU A 252 -12.09 7.96 -10.02
C GLU A 252 -11.72 8.60 -11.36
N VAL A 253 -12.69 9.04 -12.15
CA VAL A 253 -12.40 9.62 -13.47
C VAL A 253 -11.69 10.97 -13.36
N TYR A 254 -11.94 11.71 -12.31
CA TYR A 254 -11.28 13.00 -12.08
C TYR A 254 -9.86 12.82 -11.57
N VAL A 255 -9.60 11.91 -10.63
CA VAL A 255 -8.22 11.66 -10.17
C VAL A 255 -7.35 11.08 -11.29
N MET A 256 -7.91 10.22 -12.15
CA MET A 256 -7.21 9.66 -13.29
C MET A 256 -6.84 10.74 -14.31
N ARG A 257 -7.80 11.61 -14.68
CA ARG A 257 -7.52 12.74 -15.59
C ARG A 257 -6.56 13.74 -14.97
N ALA A 258 -6.73 14.09 -13.70
CA ALA A 258 -5.83 14.99 -12.98
C ALA A 258 -4.39 14.52 -13.03
N SER A 259 -4.15 13.22 -12.84
CA SER A 259 -2.81 12.63 -12.91
C SER A 259 -2.16 12.83 -14.29
N GLU A 260 -2.89 12.60 -15.37
CA GLU A 260 -2.38 12.81 -16.73
C GLU A 260 -2.18 14.30 -17.06
N LEU A 261 -3.13 15.16 -16.65
CA LEU A 261 -2.97 16.60 -16.78
C LEU A 261 -1.72 17.13 -16.04
N ALA A 262 -1.47 16.63 -14.83
CA ALA A 262 -0.27 16.98 -14.07
C ALA A 262 1.02 16.57 -14.79
N LYS A 263 1.07 15.36 -15.37
CA LYS A 263 2.21 14.89 -16.18
C LYS A 263 2.45 15.76 -17.42
N LEU A 264 1.39 16.31 -18.00
CA LEU A 264 1.44 17.23 -19.15
C LEU A 264 1.76 18.68 -18.74
N GLY A 265 1.85 18.98 -17.46
CA GLY A 265 2.08 20.34 -16.93
C GLY A 265 0.83 21.24 -16.90
N HIS A 266 -0.36 20.70 -17.17
CA HIS A 266 -1.66 21.38 -17.06
C HIS A 266 -2.08 21.45 -15.58
N TYR A 267 -1.27 22.11 -14.76
CA TYR A 267 -1.39 22.07 -13.30
C TYR A 267 -2.69 22.70 -12.76
N ASP A 268 -3.23 23.75 -13.40
CA ASP A 268 -4.45 24.41 -12.91
C ASP A 268 -5.66 23.49 -13.09
N GLU A 269 -5.77 22.84 -14.25
CA GLU A 269 -6.80 21.87 -14.54
C GLU A 269 -6.64 20.60 -13.67
N ALA A 270 -5.40 20.15 -13.45
CA ALA A 270 -5.12 19.02 -12.57
C ALA A 270 -5.57 19.30 -11.13
N ILE A 271 -5.26 20.49 -10.59
CA ILE A 271 -5.69 20.90 -9.25
C ILE A 271 -7.23 20.92 -9.17
N ALA A 272 -7.91 21.48 -10.16
CA ALA A 272 -9.38 21.54 -10.17
C ALA A 272 -10.00 20.13 -10.14
N ASP A 273 -9.42 19.16 -10.88
CA ASP A 273 -9.88 17.79 -10.89
C ASP A 273 -9.56 17.04 -9.58
N TYR A 274 -8.40 17.26 -8.98
CA TYR A 274 -8.10 16.72 -7.65
C TYR A 274 -9.03 17.27 -6.57
N GLU A 275 -9.39 18.55 -6.61
CA GLU A 275 -10.37 19.13 -5.69
C GLU A 275 -11.77 18.55 -5.92
N LYS A 276 -12.16 18.35 -7.18
CA LYS A 276 -13.40 17.66 -7.53
C LYS A 276 -13.42 16.24 -7.00
N THR A 277 -12.32 15.52 -7.16
CA THR A 277 -12.13 14.17 -6.58
C THR A 277 -12.40 14.17 -5.09
N MET A 278 -11.72 15.03 -4.31
CA MET A 278 -11.91 15.13 -2.85
C MET A 278 -13.35 15.50 -2.44
N THR A 279 -14.08 16.18 -3.30
CA THR A 279 -15.48 16.54 -3.05
C THR A 279 -16.44 15.36 -3.28
N LEU A 280 -16.16 14.53 -4.29
CA LEU A 280 -17.01 13.39 -4.66
C LEU A 280 -16.70 12.12 -3.86
N MET A 281 -15.45 11.97 -3.40
CA MET A 281 -14.98 10.77 -2.72
C MET A 281 -15.67 10.59 -1.37
N PRO A 282 -16.34 9.45 -1.14
CA PRO A 282 -16.94 9.15 0.17
C PRO A 282 -15.85 8.80 1.20
N PRO A 283 -16.12 9.04 2.50
CA PRO A 283 -15.23 8.53 3.55
C PRO A 283 -15.21 6.98 3.59
N PRO A 284 -14.06 6.36 3.92
CA PRO A 284 -12.77 7.00 4.19
C PRO A 284 -12.11 7.46 2.89
N ARG A 285 -11.69 8.74 2.84
CA ARG A 285 -11.05 9.34 1.66
C ARG A 285 -9.57 9.02 1.60
N PHE A 286 -9.06 8.79 0.41
CA PHE A 286 -7.63 8.70 0.15
C PHE A 286 -6.99 10.09 0.15
N VAL A 287 -5.74 10.16 0.58
CA VAL A 287 -5.00 11.42 0.71
C VAL A 287 -4.29 11.84 -0.57
N ASP A 288 -4.10 10.91 -1.51
CA ASP A 288 -3.33 11.11 -2.76
C ASP A 288 -3.70 12.39 -3.52
N PRO A 289 -4.99 12.79 -3.68
CA PRO A 289 -5.33 14.03 -4.37
C PRO A 289 -4.78 15.28 -3.65
N ALA A 290 -4.81 15.29 -2.31
CA ALA A 290 -4.28 16.41 -1.54
C ALA A 290 -2.75 16.45 -1.59
N GLU A 291 -2.08 15.30 -1.54
CA GLU A 291 -0.63 15.20 -1.72
C GLU A 291 -0.18 15.64 -3.11
N ALA A 292 -0.89 15.23 -4.15
CA ALA A 292 -0.60 15.65 -5.52
C ALA A 292 -0.69 17.17 -5.68
N ILE A 293 -1.73 17.82 -5.12
CA ILE A 293 -1.83 19.28 -5.14
C ILE A 293 -0.66 19.92 -4.36
N ALA A 294 -0.31 19.40 -3.19
CA ALA A 294 0.83 19.89 -2.43
C ALA A 294 2.13 19.83 -3.25
N GLN A 295 2.38 18.71 -3.93
CA GLN A 295 3.55 18.53 -4.80
C GLN A 295 3.54 19.48 -6.01
N ILE A 296 2.40 19.69 -6.65
CA ILE A 296 2.26 20.66 -7.74
C ILE A 296 2.59 22.08 -7.23
N CYS A 297 2.10 22.46 -6.05
CA CYS A 297 2.39 23.75 -5.43
C CYS A 297 3.89 23.88 -5.09
N GLU A 298 4.54 22.80 -4.64
CA GLU A 298 6.00 22.79 -4.43
C GLU A 298 6.76 23.03 -5.74
N ILE A 299 6.38 22.37 -6.83
CA ILE A 299 6.97 22.53 -8.16
C ILE A 299 6.86 24.00 -8.61
N ARG A 300 5.73 24.65 -8.34
CA ARG A 300 5.48 26.07 -8.64
C ARG A 300 6.17 27.03 -7.66
N GLY A 301 6.73 26.54 -6.55
CA GLY A 301 7.34 27.35 -5.50
C GLY A 301 6.33 28.05 -4.59
N ASP A 302 5.07 27.68 -4.66
CA ASP A 302 3.99 28.13 -3.75
C ASP A 302 3.97 27.25 -2.50
N TYR A 303 4.95 27.49 -1.62
CA TYR A 303 5.17 26.70 -0.43
C TYR A 303 4.09 26.89 0.64
N GLU A 304 3.42 28.04 0.67
CA GLU A 304 2.34 28.30 1.63
C GLU A 304 1.12 27.45 1.32
N THR A 305 0.72 27.42 0.04
CA THR A 305 -0.39 26.55 -0.41
C THR A 305 -0.02 25.08 -0.27
N ALA A 306 1.21 24.68 -0.57
CA ALA A 306 1.67 23.29 -0.36
C ALA A 306 1.53 22.86 1.10
N ILE A 307 1.94 23.70 2.07
CA ILE A 307 1.77 23.44 3.50
C ILE A 307 0.30 23.24 3.84
N THR A 308 -0.59 24.07 3.32
CA THR A 308 -2.05 23.96 3.55
C THR A 308 -2.59 22.60 3.11
N TYR A 309 -2.12 22.08 1.96
CA TYR A 309 -2.57 20.78 1.48
C TYR A 309 -1.94 19.61 2.26
N TYR A 310 -0.69 19.70 2.72
CA TYR A 310 -0.16 18.70 3.65
C TYR A 310 -0.87 18.71 5.02
N GLU A 311 -1.31 19.87 5.51
CA GLU A 311 -2.17 19.94 6.71
C GLU A 311 -3.54 19.30 6.45
N LYS A 312 -4.08 19.39 5.23
CA LYS A 312 -5.31 18.70 4.81
C LYS A 312 -5.14 17.18 4.75
N VAL A 313 -3.97 16.67 4.29
CA VAL A 313 -3.62 15.25 4.37
C VAL A 313 -3.75 14.76 5.81
N ILE A 314 -3.09 15.43 6.76
CA ILE A 314 -3.15 15.09 8.20
C ILE A 314 -4.59 15.12 8.73
N ALA A 315 -5.39 16.08 8.27
CA ALA A 315 -6.78 16.19 8.69
C ALA A 315 -7.64 15.01 8.18
N ILE A 316 -7.43 14.57 6.94
CA ILE A 316 -8.10 13.39 6.35
C ILE A 316 -7.69 12.13 7.10
N GLU A 317 -6.39 11.91 7.35
CA GLU A 317 -5.89 10.74 8.09
C GLU A 317 -6.53 10.64 9.46
N LYS A 318 -6.63 11.77 10.18
CA LYS A 318 -7.27 11.79 11.51
C LYS A 318 -8.77 11.57 11.47
N ALA A 319 -9.46 12.17 10.51
CA ALA A 319 -10.92 12.16 10.46
C ALA A 319 -11.48 10.86 9.89
N ASP A 320 -10.88 10.35 8.84
CA ASP A 320 -11.42 9.24 8.04
C ASP A 320 -10.77 7.90 8.41
N TRP A 321 -9.45 7.89 8.70
CA TRP A 321 -8.68 6.69 9.00
C TRP A 321 -8.38 6.53 10.50
N HIS A 322 -8.67 7.55 11.30
CA HIS A 322 -8.43 7.59 12.75
C HIS A 322 -6.95 7.49 13.14
N GLU A 323 -6.06 7.82 12.18
CA GLU A 323 -4.62 7.83 12.41
C GLU A 323 -4.24 9.08 13.20
N THR A 324 -3.50 8.89 14.29
CA THR A 324 -3.04 9.98 15.16
C THR A 324 -1.52 10.04 15.31
N GLN A 325 -0.82 9.03 14.81
CA GLN A 325 0.63 8.84 14.88
C GLN A 325 1.09 7.91 13.74
N GLY A 326 2.38 7.67 13.63
CA GLY A 326 2.97 6.83 12.59
C GLY A 326 3.24 7.56 11.29
N GLU A 327 3.67 6.83 10.27
CA GLU A 327 4.17 7.43 9.02
C GLU A 327 3.10 8.22 8.25
N ALA A 328 1.82 7.84 8.33
CA ALA A 328 0.71 8.58 7.76
C ALA A 328 0.61 10.04 8.28
N ILE A 329 1.06 10.27 9.51
CA ILE A 329 1.10 11.61 10.13
C ILE A 329 2.48 12.23 10.01
N ASP A 330 3.55 11.45 10.23
CA ASP A 330 4.93 11.95 10.31
C ASP A 330 5.48 12.39 8.95
N ALA A 331 5.11 11.72 7.85
CA ALA A 331 5.57 12.06 6.50
C ALA A 331 5.10 13.46 6.06
N PRO A 332 3.79 13.80 6.11
CA PRO A 332 3.35 15.14 5.77
C PRO A 332 3.89 16.20 6.76
N GLN A 333 4.09 15.87 8.04
CA GLN A 333 4.73 16.80 9.00
C GLN A 333 6.17 17.12 8.64
N ARG A 334 6.96 16.13 8.19
CA ARG A 334 8.31 16.37 7.68
C ARG A 334 8.31 17.26 6.44
N SER A 335 7.35 17.07 5.52
CA SER A 335 7.19 17.93 4.35
C SER A 335 6.87 19.37 4.75
N ILE A 336 5.95 19.59 5.69
CA ILE A 336 5.61 20.90 6.24
C ILE A 336 6.85 21.57 6.89
N ALA A 337 7.60 20.84 7.72
CA ALA A 337 8.79 21.37 8.37
C ALA A 337 9.84 21.83 7.33
N ARG A 338 10.12 20.99 6.34
CA ARG A 338 11.03 21.28 5.23
C ARG A 338 10.60 22.55 4.45
N LEU A 339 9.30 22.70 4.19
CA LEU A 339 8.79 23.87 3.46
C LEU A 339 8.84 25.15 4.29
N ARG A 340 8.57 25.08 5.60
CA ARG A 340 8.72 26.21 6.51
C ARG A 340 10.18 26.70 6.59
N GLU A 341 11.16 25.78 6.59
CA GLU A 341 12.57 26.13 6.51
C GLU A 341 12.90 26.86 5.19
N LYS A 342 12.37 26.36 4.06
CA LYS A 342 12.56 27.03 2.76
C LYS A 342 11.94 28.43 2.72
N LEU A 343 10.78 28.65 3.34
CA LEU A 343 10.17 29.97 3.46
C LEU A 343 10.98 30.92 4.34
N ALA A 344 11.54 30.43 5.44
CA ALA A 344 12.36 31.22 6.36
C ALA A 344 13.72 31.60 5.77
N SER A 345 14.20 30.89 4.74
CA SER A 345 15.47 31.12 4.06
C SER A 345 15.35 32.04 2.83
N ARG A 346 14.13 32.45 2.46
CA ARG A 346 13.85 33.47 1.42
C ARG A 346 13.85 34.88 2.00
#